data_a3bae9970443513a38395c1681a034c2
#
_entry.id   a3bae9970443513a38395c1681a034c2
#
_cell.length_a   1.000
_cell.length_b   1.000
_cell.length_c   1.000
_cell.angle_alpha   90.00
_cell.angle_beta   90.00
_cell.angle_gamma   90.00
#
_symmetry.space_group_name_H-M   'P 1'
#
loop_
_entity.id
_entity.type
_entity.pdbx_description
1 polymer ?
#
loop_
_entity_poly.entity_id
_entity_poly.type
_entity_poly.pdbx_seq_one_letter_code
_entity_poly.pdbx_strand_id
1 'polypeptide(L)'
;MNYNQCIIVYSLRWPETYAIAGLYAHISLKTHIMTCFSPEELVELLSEYTTASVILGIHPHESVFLISLLGPYLQHRPVLFFGQKFNYADRMIPLYFLIGNIIFYPWKDKSLIQTQMMLSNFVRIKRTNKKIQHHRTVSSEISSADELIYHLNGYLYQMFSRHGLDEQSGIILIMLSHGLSAKKIAKLLNISTRNVSVHKYKGLALLGIETGNYNIYRGILVRITLQQYSFERK
;
A
#
# COMPACT_ATOMS: atom_id res chain seq x y z
N MET A 1 29.90 -17.59 -3.83
CA MET A 1 29.31 -17.50 -2.47
C MET A 1 27.84 -17.88 -2.61
N ASN A 2 27.40 -18.98 -1.96
CA ASN A 2 25.98 -19.35 -1.97
C ASN A 2 25.28 -18.47 -0.92
N TYR A 3 24.65 -17.37 -1.34
CA TYR A 3 23.75 -16.60 -0.49
C TYR A 3 22.46 -17.39 -0.33
N ASN A 4 22.12 -17.73 0.91
CA ASN A 4 20.90 -18.48 1.19
C ASN A 4 19.62 -17.68 1.00
N GLN A 5 19.70 -16.34 0.93
CA GLN A 5 18.57 -15.44 0.78
C GLN A 5 18.97 -14.14 0.07
N CYS A 6 18.07 -13.64 -0.76
CA CYS A 6 18.23 -12.42 -1.54
C CYS A 6 17.11 -11.45 -1.20
N ILE A 7 17.45 -10.18 -1.01
CA ILE A 7 16.50 -9.10 -0.74
C ILE A 7 16.74 -7.97 -1.72
N ILE A 8 15.67 -7.51 -2.35
CA ILE A 8 15.67 -6.32 -3.18
C ILE A 8 15.06 -5.17 -2.39
N VAL A 9 15.76 -4.04 -2.31
CA VAL A 9 15.32 -2.84 -1.60
C VAL A 9 15.14 -1.70 -2.59
N TYR A 10 13.95 -1.13 -2.60
CA TYR A 10 13.60 0.01 -3.43
C TYR A 10 12.82 1.06 -2.62
N SER A 11 13.19 2.31 -2.81
CA SER A 11 12.41 3.47 -2.35
C SER A 11 12.55 4.59 -3.39
N LEU A 12 11.54 5.47 -3.44
CA LEU A 12 11.58 6.71 -4.23
C LEU A 12 12.73 7.65 -3.88
N ARG A 13 13.28 7.48 -2.67
CA ARG A 13 14.36 8.31 -2.15
C ARG A 13 15.59 7.44 -1.90
N TRP A 14 16.65 7.73 -2.63
CA TRP A 14 17.90 7.00 -2.48
C TRP A 14 18.45 6.95 -1.04
N PRO A 15 18.31 8.01 -0.18
CA PRO A 15 18.78 7.90 1.21
C PRO A 15 18.02 6.87 2.02
N GLU A 16 16.71 6.70 1.77
CA GLU A 16 15.87 5.71 2.42
C GLU A 16 16.26 4.29 1.99
N THR A 17 16.52 4.09 0.70
CA THR A 17 17.01 2.80 0.16
C THR A 17 18.31 2.39 0.83
N TYR A 18 19.30 3.31 0.94
CA TYR A 18 20.55 3.03 1.62
C TYR A 18 20.39 2.83 3.12
N ALA A 19 19.51 3.59 3.78
CA ALA A 19 19.24 3.42 5.21
C ALA A 19 18.66 2.03 5.50
N ILE A 20 17.70 1.57 4.72
CA ILE A 20 17.12 0.22 4.85
C ILE A 20 18.19 -0.85 4.61
N ALA A 21 18.97 -0.71 3.54
CA ALA A 21 20.05 -1.65 3.21
C ALA A 21 21.13 -1.69 4.31
N GLY A 22 21.51 -0.53 4.85
CA GLY A 22 22.46 -0.42 5.95
C GLY A 22 21.98 -1.09 7.23
N LEU A 23 20.69 -1.00 7.55
CA LEU A 23 20.11 -1.72 8.70
C LEU A 23 20.28 -3.24 8.56
N TYR A 24 20.14 -3.78 7.34
CA TYR A 24 20.34 -5.20 7.08
C TYR A 24 21.79 -5.65 7.14
N ALA A 25 22.73 -4.82 6.70
CA ALA A 25 24.16 -5.15 6.72
C ALA A 25 24.66 -5.50 8.14
N HIS A 26 24.03 -4.91 9.16
CA HIS A 26 24.31 -5.22 10.58
C HIS A 26 23.59 -6.47 11.11
N ILE A 27 22.59 -7.00 10.36
CA ILE A 27 21.75 -8.10 10.85
C ILE A 27 22.24 -9.45 10.36
N SER A 28 22.70 -9.58 9.12
CA SER A 28 23.03 -10.86 8.54
C SER A 28 24.10 -10.78 7.44
N LEU A 29 25.25 -11.40 7.72
CA LEU A 29 26.33 -11.58 6.74
C LEU A 29 25.99 -12.58 5.60
N LYS A 30 24.90 -13.33 5.73
CA LYS A 30 24.49 -14.38 4.77
C LYS A 30 23.39 -13.93 3.81
N THR A 31 22.90 -12.72 3.95
CA THR A 31 21.83 -12.18 3.08
C THR A 31 22.45 -11.28 2.03
N HIS A 32 22.18 -11.57 0.77
CA HIS A 32 22.55 -10.69 -0.32
C HIS A 32 21.51 -9.57 -0.48
N ILE A 33 21.96 -8.33 -0.33
CA ILE A 33 21.08 -7.15 -0.40
C ILE A 33 21.39 -6.43 -1.71
N MET A 34 20.37 -6.25 -2.51
CA MET A 34 20.43 -5.49 -3.75
C MET A 34 19.60 -4.22 -3.60
N THR A 35 20.18 -3.10 -3.92
CA THR A 35 19.50 -1.79 -3.94
C THR A 35 19.25 -1.39 -5.38
N CYS A 36 18.09 -0.83 -5.66
CA CYS A 36 17.76 -0.23 -6.94
C CYS A 36 17.13 1.14 -6.73
N PHE A 37 17.27 2.00 -7.73
CA PHE A 37 16.95 3.42 -7.63
C PHE A 37 15.97 3.88 -8.72
N SER A 38 15.64 3.00 -9.65
CA SER A 38 14.62 3.25 -10.66
C SER A 38 13.62 2.08 -10.75
N PRO A 39 12.40 2.31 -11.25
CA PRO A 39 11.45 1.25 -11.51
C PRO A 39 11.95 0.20 -12.51
N GLU A 40 12.73 0.62 -13.50
CA GLU A 40 13.31 -0.24 -14.53
C GLU A 40 14.31 -1.21 -13.92
N GLU A 41 15.28 -0.71 -13.12
CA GLU A 41 16.21 -1.55 -12.37
C GLU A 41 15.46 -2.52 -11.43
N LEU A 42 14.38 -2.06 -10.79
CA LEU A 42 13.58 -2.91 -9.93
C LEU A 42 12.95 -4.06 -10.72
N VAL A 43 12.38 -3.80 -11.90
CA VAL A 43 11.77 -4.84 -12.76
C VAL A 43 12.84 -5.81 -13.26
N GLU A 44 14.02 -5.34 -13.64
CA GLU A 44 15.15 -6.19 -14.05
C GLU A 44 15.56 -7.13 -12.92
N LEU A 45 15.82 -6.59 -11.72
CA LEU A 45 16.16 -7.41 -10.54
C LEU A 45 15.05 -8.39 -10.16
N LEU A 46 13.78 -7.98 -10.25
CA LEU A 46 12.65 -8.87 -9.98
C LEU A 46 12.54 -10.00 -11.00
N SER A 47 12.94 -9.77 -12.24
CA SER A 47 12.95 -10.78 -13.31
C SER A 47 14.09 -11.76 -13.12
N GLU A 48 15.28 -11.29 -12.77
CA GLU A 48 16.48 -12.09 -12.56
C GLU A 48 16.38 -12.92 -11.26
N TYR A 49 16.02 -12.26 -10.15
CA TYR A 49 15.96 -12.89 -8.81
C TYR A 49 14.53 -13.25 -8.44
N THR A 50 13.98 -14.25 -9.11
CA THR A 50 12.56 -14.66 -8.95
C THR A 50 12.18 -15.12 -7.55
N THR A 51 13.16 -15.43 -6.69
CA THR A 51 12.93 -15.88 -5.30
C THR A 51 13.17 -14.80 -4.24
N ALA A 52 13.71 -13.65 -4.62
CA ALA A 52 14.05 -12.59 -3.69
C ALA A 52 12.83 -12.04 -2.95
N SER A 53 12.98 -11.75 -1.66
CA SER A 53 12.03 -10.94 -0.91
C SER A 53 12.20 -9.46 -1.28
N VAL A 54 11.15 -8.68 -1.17
CA VAL A 54 11.15 -7.28 -1.64
C VAL A 54 10.77 -6.33 -0.53
N ILE A 55 11.54 -5.26 -0.39
CA ILE A 55 11.21 -4.15 0.51
C ILE A 55 10.95 -2.90 -0.33
N LEU A 56 9.77 -2.35 -0.16
CA LEU A 56 9.32 -1.17 -0.87
C LEU A 56 9.12 0.00 0.10
N GLY A 57 9.98 1.02 0.02
CA GLY A 57 9.86 2.29 0.73
C GLY A 57 8.90 3.25 0.02
N ILE A 58 7.67 2.80 -0.21
CA ILE A 58 6.64 3.56 -0.94
C ILE A 58 5.29 3.53 -0.20
N HIS A 59 4.45 4.51 -0.50
CA HIS A 59 3.04 4.50 -0.10
C HIS A 59 2.19 3.96 -1.27
N PRO A 60 1.53 2.80 -1.11
CA PRO A 60 0.74 2.20 -2.18
C PRO A 60 -0.28 3.14 -2.83
N HIS A 61 -0.98 3.98 -2.05
CA HIS A 61 -1.99 4.89 -2.59
C HIS A 61 -1.42 6.04 -3.44
N GLU A 62 -0.11 6.29 -3.36
CA GLU A 62 0.61 7.30 -4.14
C GLU A 62 1.46 6.68 -5.26
N SER A 63 1.46 5.36 -5.37
CA SER A 63 2.32 4.61 -6.29
C SER A 63 1.54 3.51 -7.02
N VAL A 64 0.25 3.74 -7.32
CA VAL A 64 -0.61 2.69 -7.89
C VAL A 64 -0.14 2.23 -9.26
N PHE A 65 0.45 3.12 -10.06
CA PHE A 65 0.96 2.75 -11.37
C PHE A 65 2.18 1.85 -11.27
N LEU A 66 3.09 2.18 -10.35
CA LEU A 66 4.23 1.32 -10.06
C LEU A 66 3.76 -0.05 -9.53
N ILE A 67 2.82 -0.07 -8.57
CA ILE A 67 2.30 -1.34 -8.03
C ILE A 67 1.57 -2.15 -9.11
N SER A 68 0.87 -1.50 -10.02
CA SER A 68 0.25 -2.16 -11.18
C SER A 68 1.30 -2.85 -12.06
N LEU A 69 2.40 -2.15 -12.34
CA LEU A 69 3.54 -2.69 -13.10
C LEU A 69 4.21 -3.87 -12.37
N LEU A 70 4.39 -3.74 -11.05
CA LEU A 70 5.08 -4.74 -10.23
C LEU A 70 4.19 -5.93 -9.85
N GLY A 71 2.86 -5.81 -9.94
CA GLY A 71 1.90 -6.82 -9.50
C GLY A 71 2.27 -8.25 -9.95
N PRO A 72 2.50 -8.52 -11.25
CA PRO A 72 2.86 -9.85 -11.74
C PRO A 72 4.13 -10.44 -11.10
N TYR A 73 5.09 -9.59 -10.76
CA TYR A 73 6.36 -10.01 -10.14
C TYR A 73 6.23 -10.27 -8.65
N LEU A 74 5.25 -9.63 -7.98
CA LEU A 74 5.14 -9.63 -6.51
C LEU A 74 4.16 -10.66 -5.95
N GLN A 75 3.31 -11.29 -6.78
CA GLN A 75 2.22 -12.18 -6.33
C GLN A 75 2.67 -13.32 -5.42
N HIS A 76 3.85 -13.88 -5.63
CA HIS A 76 4.32 -15.10 -4.96
C HIS A 76 5.53 -14.91 -4.05
N ARG A 77 5.93 -13.68 -3.79
CA ARG A 77 7.10 -13.39 -2.95
C ARG A 77 6.73 -12.55 -1.74
N PRO A 78 7.51 -12.64 -0.63
CA PRO A 78 7.31 -11.76 0.50
C PRO A 78 7.56 -10.31 0.11
N VAL A 79 6.62 -9.43 0.44
CA VAL A 79 6.71 -7.99 0.19
C VAL A 79 6.54 -7.25 1.51
N LEU A 80 7.51 -6.41 1.83
CA LEU A 80 7.46 -5.51 2.97
C LEU A 80 7.30 -4.07 2.47
N PHE A 81 6.17 -3.45 2.80
CA PHE A 81 6.04 -2.01 2.69
C PHE A 81 6.62 -1.35 3.93
N PHE A 82 7.66 -0.54 3.73
CA PHE A 82 8.37 0.15 4.78
C PHE A 82 8.10 1.66 4.66
N GLY A 83 7.45 2.26 5.65
CA GLY A 83 7.04 3.66 5.55
C GLY A 83 6.74 4.28 6.90
N GLN A 84 6.54 5.60 6.92
CA GLN A 84 6.28 6.33 8.15
C GLN A 84 4.97 5.88 8.81
N LYS A 85 3.90 5.74 8.02
CA LYS A 85 2.58 5.23 8.39
C LYS A 85 1.86 4.71 7.16
N PHE A 86 0.81 3.91 7.34
CA PHE A 86 0.00 3.39 6.26
C PHE A 86 -1.49 3.61 6.55
N ASN A 87 -2.18 4.20 5.59
CA ASN A 87 -3.62 4.43 5.63
C ASN A 87 -4.40 3.20 5.18
N TYR A 88 -5.73 3.28 5.23
CA TYR A 88 -6.63 2.23 4.74
C TYR A 88 -6.37 1.92 3.25
N ALA A 89 -6.32 2.94 2.38
CA ALA A 89 -6.05 2.75 0.96
C ALA A 89 -4.71 2.04 0.72
N ASP A 90 -3.63 2.39 1.46
CA ASP A 90 -2.34 1.71 1.36
C ASP A 90 -2.45 0.21 1.59
N ARG A 91 -3.20 -0.19 2.61
CA ARG A 91 -3.34 -1.59 2.97
C ARG A 91 -4.17 -2.40 1.98
N MET A 92 -5.11 -1.76 1.29
CA MET A 92 -6.04 -2.44 0.37
C MET A 92 -5.52 -2.54 -1.07
N ILE A 93 -4.76 -1.55 -1.54
CA ILE A 93 -4.30 -1.49 -2.94
C ILE A 93 -3.46 -2.70 -3.36
N PRO A 94 -2.46 -3.17 -2.60
CA PRO A 94 -1.70 -4.34 -3.00
C PRO A 94 -2.56 -5.61 -3.13
N LEU A 95 -3.64 -5.73 -2.35
CA LEU A 95 -4.58 -6.85 -2.44
C LEU A 95 -5.38 -6.82 -3.74
N TYR A 96 -5.70 -5.63 -4.27
CA TYR A 96 -6.32 -5.49 -5.58
C TYR A 96 -5.45 -6.09 -6.69
N PHE A 97 -4.14 -5.94 -6.61
CA PHE A 97 -3.15 -6.50 -7.55
C PHE A 97 -2.71 -7.93 -7.20
N LEU A 98 -3.45 -8.62 -6.35
CA LEU A 98 -3.19 -10.02 -5.94
C LEU A 98 -1.83 -10.25 -5.27
N ILE A 99 -1.24 -9.23 -4.69
CA ILE A 99 -0.02 -9.38 -3.89
C ILE A 99 -0.43 -9.98 -2.55
N GLY A 100 -0.07 -11.24 -2.30
CA GLY A 100 -0.65 -12.01 -1.19
C GLY A 100 0.19 -12.08 0.09
N ASN A 101 1.50 -11.96 -0.01
CA ASN A 101 2.40 -12.10 1.14
C ASN A 101 2.97 -10.75 1.56
N ILE A 102 2.10 -9.92 2.14
CA ILE A 102 2.36 -8.51 2.41
C ILE A 102 2.54 -8.27 3.90
N ILE A 103 3.54 -7.47 4.23
CA ILE A 103 3.74 -6.88 5.56
C ILE A 103 3.82 -5.38 5.42
N PHE A 104 3.11 -4.65 6.28
CA PHE A 104 3.25 -3.21 6.43
C PHE A 104 3.99 -2.91 7.72
N TYR A 105 5.10 -2.18 7.63
CA TYR A 105 5.85 -1.75 8.80
C TYR A 105 5.89 -0.22 8.91
N PRO A 106 5.03 0.36 9.77
CA PRO A 106 5.06 1.78 10.08
C PRO A 106 6.19 2.04 11.09
N TRP A 107 7.23 2.76 10.66
CA TRP A 107 8.43 2.97 11.50
C TRP A 107 8.38 4.23 12.39
N LYS A 108 7.40 5.14 12.21
CA LYS A 108 7.36 6.45 12.86
C LYS A 108 7.62 6.41 14.38
N ASP A 109 6.99 5.44 15.07
CA ASP A 109 7.08 5.33 16.53
C ASP A 109 7.85 4.08 16.96
N LYS A 110 8.77 3.60 16.10
CA LYS A 110 9.57 2.40 16.37
C LYS A 110 11.01 2.75 16.67
N SER A 111 11.58 2.06 17.66
CA SER A 111 13.00 2.15 17.93
C SER A 111 13.84 1.46 16.86
N LEU A 112 15.11 1.80 16.77
CA LEU A 112 16.07 1.14 15.88
C LEU A 112 16.09 -0.38 16.13
N ILE A 113 16.11 -0.81 17.38
CA ILE A 113 16.12 -2.23 17.76
C ILE A 113 14.86 -2.94 17.26
N GLN A 114 13.68 -2.35 17.43
CA GLN A 114 12.43 -2.91 16.92
C GLN A 114 12.44 -3.04 15.40
N THR A 115 13.01 -2.06 14.70
CA THR A 115 13.14 -2.08 13.24
C THR A 115 14.10 -3.19 12.82
N GLN A 116 15.25 -3.33 13.44
CA GLN A 116 16.20 -4.41 13.15
C GLN A 116 15.60 -5.79 13.42
N MET A 117 14.88 -5.96 14.53
CA MET A 117 14.18 -7.23 14.83
C MET A 117 13.14 -7.59 13.76
N MET A 118 12.35 -6.60 13.31
CA MET A 118 11.35 -6.83 12.27
C MET A 118 12.00 -7.21 10.94
N LEU A 119 13.03 -6.49 10.53
CA LEU A 119 13.79 -6.78 9.31
C LEU A 119 14.42 -8.18 9.37
N SER A 120 14.99 -8.57 10.51
CA SER A 120 15.53 -9.90 10.75
C SER A 120 14.47 -11.00 10.63
N ASN A 121 13.28 -10.76 11.15
CA ASN A 121 12.15 -11.69 11.04
C ASN A 121 11.62 -11.77 9.60
N PHE A 122 11.57 -10.65 8.88
CA PHE A 122 11.13 -10.62 7.48
C PHE A 122 11.96 -11.54 6.58
N VAL A 123 13.28 -11.57 6.77
CA VAL A 123 14.19 -12.49 6.03
C VAL A 123 13.79 -13.95 6.19
N ARG A 124 13.24 -14.32 7.36
CA ARG A 124 12.88 -15.72 7.68
C ARG A 124 11.53 -16.16 7.12
N ILE A 125 10.75 -15.20 6.57
CA ILE A 125 9.43 -15.53 6.03
C ILE A 125 9.58 -16.32 4.75
N LYS A 126 9.12 -17.58 4.79
CA LYS A 126 9.08 -18.44 3.62
C LYS A 126 7.92 -18.05 2.69
N ARG A 127 8.11 -18.26 1.41
CA ARG A 127 7.04 -18.18 0.41
C ARG A 127 5.85 -19.02 0.86
N THR A 128 4.69 -18.43 0.90
CA THR A 128 3.44 -19.19 1.04
C THR A 128 3.01 -19.63 -0.37
N ASN A 129 3.04 -20.92 -0.64
CA ASN A 129 2.42 -21.51 -1.83
C ASN A 129 0.89 -21.51 -1.78
N LYS A 130 0.28 -20.61 -1.02
CA LYS A 130 -1.17 -20.44 -1.04
C LYS A 130 -1.54 -19.90 -2.41
N LYS A 131 -2.09 -20.78 -3.27
CA LYS A 131 -2.89 -20.34 -4.43
C LYS A 131 -4.00 -19.45 -3.89
N ILE A 132 -3.81 -18.14 -4.03
CA ILE A 132 -4.89 -17.19 -3.79
C ILE A 132 -5.87 -17.44 -4.94
N GLN A 133 -6.94 -18.19 -4.66
CA GLN A 133 -8.07 -18.34 -5.58
C GLN A 133 -8.82 -17.01 -5.58
N HIS A 134 -8.32 -16.03 -6.30
CA HIS A 134 -9.08 -14.84 -6.62
C HIS A 134 -9.38 -14.86 -8.12
N HIS A 135 -10.65 -15.11 -8.45
CA HIS A 135 -11.25 -14.96 -9.77
C HIS A 135 -11.35 -13.46 -10.16
N ARG A 136 -10.23 -12.74 -10.14
CA ARG A 136 -10.12 -11.47 -10.83
C ARG A 136 -8.81 -11.47 -11.57
N THR A 137 -8.88 -11.80 -12.84
CA THR A 137 -7.97 -11.23 -13.81
C THR A 137 -8.08 -9.72 -13.64
N VAL A 138 -7.04 -9.08 -13.07
CA VAL A 138 -6.84 -7.65 -13.26
C VAL A 138 -6.70 -7.53 -14.76
N SER A 139 -7.77 -7.10 -15.40
CA SER A 139 -7.98 -7.25 -16.82
C SER A 139 -6.85 -6.53 -17.57
N SER A 140 -6.34 -7.21 -18.58
CA SER A 140 -5.54 -6.66 -19.68
C SER A 140 -6.21 -5.51 -20.44
N GLU A 141 -7.36 -5.03 -19.98
CA GLU A 141 -8.25 -4.08 -20.62
C GLU A 141 -8.17 -2.66 -20.05
N ILE A 142 -7.46 -2.41 -18.92
CA ILE A 142 -7.36 -1.04 -18.37
C ILE A 142 -6.55 -0.19 -19.33
N SER A 143 -7.24 0.77 -19.95
CA SER A 143 -6.72 1.54 -21.06
C SER A 143 -6.10 2.88 -20.64
N SER A 144 -6.42 3.38 -19.46
CA SER A 144 -5.97 4.69 -18.98
C SER A 144 -5.73 4.76 -17.47
N ALA A 145 -4.98 5.78 -17.06
CA ALA A 145 -4.74 6.10 -15.65
C ALA A 145 -6.04 6.34 -14.88
N ASP A 146 -6.96 7.10 -15.47
CA ASP A 146 -8.23 7.44 -14.85
C ASP A 146 -9.11 6.20 -14.65
N GLU A 147 -9.11 5.29 -15.63
CA GLU A 147 -9.84 4.03 -15.55
C GLU A 147 -9.29 3.14 -14.42
N LEU A 148 -7.96 3.02 -14.29
CA LEU A 148 -7.35 2.27 -13.19
C LEU A 148 -7.75 2.87 -11.83
N ILE A 149 -7.67 4.18 -11.67
CA ILE A 149 -8.04 4.87 -10.44
C ILE A 149 -9.53 4.70 -10.15
N TYR A 150 -10.39 4.77 -11.16
CA TYR A 150 -11.82 4.53 -11.00
C TYR A 150 -12.10 3.11 -10.46
N HIS A 151 -11.50 2.09 -11.05
CA HIS A 151 -11.64 0.70 -10.59
C HIS A 151 -11.08 0.47 -9.19
N LEU A 152 -9.92 1.06 -8.88
CA LEU A 152 -9.34 1.01 -7.53
C LEU A 152 -10.25 1.66 -6.49
N ASN A 153 -10.81 2.82 -6.78
CA ASN A 153 -11.72 3.50 -5.86
C ASN A 153 -13.02 2.73 -5.66
N GLY A 154 -13.55 2.10 -6.72
CA GLY A 154 -14.68 1.17 -6.62
C GLY A 154 -14.37 -0.02 -5.73
N TYR A 155 -13.18 -0.61 -5.88
CA TYR A 155 -12.72 -1.70 -5.01
C TYR A 155 -12.56 -1.25 -3.55
N LEU A 156 -11.93 -0.10 -3.29
CA LEU A 156 -11.78 0.44 -1.94
C LEU A 156 -13.14 0.64 -1.26
N TYR A 157 -14.13 1.19 -1.98
CA TYR A 157 -15.49 1.35 -1.46
C TYR A 157 -16.15 0.01 -1.14
N GLN A 158 -16.02 -0.99 -2.02
CA GLN A 158 -16.55 -2.34 -1.77
C GLN A 158 -15.92 -3.00 -0.54
N MET A 159 -14.66 -2.69 -0.23
CA MET A 159 -13.97 -3.22 0.95
C MET A 159 -14.47 -2.60 2.26
N PHE A 160 -15.18 -1.47 2.26
CA PHE A 160 -15.70 -0.86 3.47
C PHE A 160 -16.59 -1.81 4.28
N SER A 161 -17.50 -2.52 3.62
CA SER A 161 -18.39 -3.48 4.27
C SER A 161 -17.63 -4.61 4.95
N ARG A 162 -16.52 -5.07 4.35
CA ARG A 162 -15.65 -6.11 4.95
C ARG A 162 -14.93 -5.63 6.21
N HIS A 163 -14.79 -4.32 6.39
CA HIS A 163 -14.28 -3.70 7.62
C HIS A 163 -15.39 -3.34 8.61
N GLY A 164 -16.62 -3.77 8.36
CA GLY A 164 -17.76 -3.51 9.23
C GLY A 164 -18.34 -2.09 9.12
N LEU A 165 -17.99 -1.37 8.06
CA LEU A 165 -18.53 -0.04 7.80
C LEU A 165 -19.93 -0.16 7.20
N ASP A 166 -20.91 0.52 7.80
CA ASP A 166 -22.24 0.66 7.23
C ASP A 166 -22.21 1.61 6.03
N GLU A 167 -23.20 1.47 5.15
CA GLU A 167 -23.29 2.24 3.91
C GLU A 167 -23.31 3.75 4.16
N GLN A 168 -24.06 4.22 5.15
CA GLN A 168 -24.17 5.65 5.47
C GLN A 168 -22.83 6.23 5.93
N SER A 169 -22.10 5.51 6.79
CA SER A 169 -20.74 5.90 7.19
C SER A 169 -19.78 5.93 6.02
N GLY A 170 -19.88 4.96 5.10
CA GLY A 170 -19.08 4.91 3.86
C GLY A 170 -19.31 6.12 2.97
N ILE A 171 -20.58 6.44 2.69
CA ILE A 171 -20.97 7.60 1.89
C ILE A 171 -20.46 8.89 2.52
N ILE A 172 -20.62 9.06 3.83
CA ILE A 172 -20.14 10.26 4.55
C ILE A 172 -18.63 10.40 4.45
N LEU A 173 -17.87 9.31 4.60
CA LEU A 173 -16.42 9.35 4.47
C LEU A 173 -15.96 9.71 3.04
N ILE A 174 -16.63 9.18 2.02
CA ILE A 174 -16.38 9.56 0.63
C ILE A 174 -16.64 11.06 0.41
N MET A 175 -17.79 11.57 0.86
CA MET A 175 -18.11 12.98 0.75
C MET A 175 -17.10 13.88 1.46
N LEU A 176 -16.64 13.47 2.66
CA LEU A 176 -15.61 14.19 3.40
C LEU A 176 -14.26 14.14 2.67
N SER A 177 -13.92 13.00 2.06
CA SER A 177 -12.69 12.88 1.28
C SER A 177 -12.68 13.77 0.04
N HIS A 178 -13.85 14.10 -0.49
CA HIS A 178 -14.03 15.10 -1.57
C HIS A 178 -14.08 16.54 -1.06
N GLY A 179 -13.84 16.78 0.24
CA GLY A 179 -13.76 18.11 0.82
C GLY A 179 -15.12 18.74 1.15
N LEU A 180 -16.22 17.96 1.12
CA LEU A 180 -17.52 18.49 1.54
C LEU A 180 -17.51 18.75 3.06
N SER A 181 -18.05 19.92 3.46
CA SER A 181 -18.21 20.22 4.88
C SER A 181 -19.32 19.39 5.52
N ALA A 182 -19.19 19.11 6.83
CA ALA A 182 -20.21 18.37 7.58
C ALA A 182 -21.61 19.01 7.46
N LYS A 183 -21.68 20.36 7.40
CA LYS A 183 -22.93 21.09 7.21
C LYS A 183 -23.57 20.83 5.85
N LYS A 184 -22.75 20.76 4.77
CA LYS A 184 -23.23 20.46 3.43
C LYS A 184 -23.68 19.00 3.32
N ILE A 185 -22.92 18.07 3.90
CA ILE A 185 -23.28 16.64 3.95
C ILE A 185 -24.59 16.43 4.71
N ALA A 186 -24.74 17.06 5.89
CA ALA A 186 -25.96 17.00 6.70
C ALA A 186 -27.20 17.42 5.89
N LYS A 187 -27.08 18.51 5.12
CA LYS A 187 -28.16 18.99 4.24
C LYS A 187 -28.45 17.99 3.11
N LEU A 188 -27.43 17.44 2.44
CA LEU A 188 -27.59 16.51 1.33
C LEU A 188 -28.23 15.18 1.75
N LEU A 189 -27.88 14.69 2.95
CA LEU A 189 -28.36 13.40 3.45
C LEU A 189 -29.60 13.55 4.37
N ASN A 190 -30.09 14.76 4.58
CA ASN A 190 -31.21 15.07 5.49
C ASN A 190 -31.01 14.53 6.91
N ILE A 191 -29.82 14.72 7.49
CA ILE A 191 -29.43 14.32 8.85
C ILE A 191 -28.82 15.49 9.61
N SER A 192 -28.65 15.34 10.93
CA SER A 192 -27.98 16.36 11.72
C SER A 192 -26.45 16.38 11.49
N THR A 193 -25.81 17.52 11.68
CA THR A 193 -24.34 17.62 11.65
C THR A 193 -23.69 16.77 12.74
N ARG A 194 -24.39 16.55 13.85
CA ARG A 194 -23.96 15.64 14.93
C ARG A 194 -23.88 14.20 14.39
N ASN A 195 -24.90 13.75 13.65
CA ASN A 195 -24.91 12.41 13.06
C ASN A 195 -23.79 12.25 12.04
N VAL A 196 -23.52 13.26 11.20
CA VAL A 196 -22.34 13.26 10.29
C VAL A 196 -21.06 13.05 11.08
N SER A 197 -20.89 13.72 12.22
CA SER A 197 -19.71 13.54 13.07
C SER A 197 -19.62 12.14 13.68
N VAL A 198 -20.74 11.58 14.15
CA VAL A 198 -20.80 10.22 14.69
C VAL A 198 -20.36 9.21 13.63
N HIS A 199 -20.93 9.25 12.43
CA HIS A 199 -20.56 8.37 11.32
C HIS A 199 -19.10 8.55 10.88
N LYS A 200 -18.61 9.81 10.82
CA LYS A 200 -17.20 10.11 10.53
C LYS A 200 -16.28 9.39 11.51
N TYR A 201 -16.43 9.62 12.82
CA TYR A 201 -15.52 9.05 13.82
C TYR A 201 -15.61 7.53 13.90
N LYS A 202 -16.82 6.97 13.81
CA LYS A 202 -17.02 5.53 13.71
C LYS A 202 -16.28 4.95 12.50
N GLY A 203 -16.48 5.55 11.34
CA GLY A 203 -15.85 5.05 10.11
C GLY A 203 -14.33 5.18 10.11
N LEU A 204 -13.78 6.30 10.60
CA LEU A 204 -12.33 6.48 10.72
C LEU A 204 -11.71 5.44 11.66
N ALA A 205 -12.35 5.16 12.78
CA ALA A 205 -11.90 4.14 13.74
C ALA A 205 -11.88 2.75 13.10
N LEU A 206 -12.95 2.35 12.40
CA LEU A 206 -13.05 1.05 11.72
C LEU A 206 -12.00 0.89 10.61
N LEU A 207 -11.71 1.94 9.87
CA LEU A 207 -10.69 1.93 8.82
C LEU A 207 -9.26 2.16 9.34
N GLY A 208 -9.09 2.44 10.64
CA GLY A 208 -7.79 2.73 11.24
C GLY A 208 -7.15 3.99 10.65
N ILE A 209 -7.96 5.02 10.37
CA ILE A 209 -7.51 6.32 9.85
C ILE A 209 -7.50 7.32 10.99
N GLU A 210 -6.37 7.99 11.20
CA GLU A 210 -6.26 9.08 12.16
C GLU A 210 -7.19 10.25 11.79
N THR A 211 -7.71 10.93 12.81
CA THR A 211 -8.58 12.09 12.63
C THR A 211 -7.83 13.24 11.95
N GLY A 212 -8.48 13.92 11.01
CA GLY A 212 -7.92 15.06 10.29
C GLY A 212 -8.30 15.04 8.81
N ASN A 213 -8.55 16.22 8.25
CA ASN A 213 -8.98 16.33 6.85
C ASN A 213 -7.91 15.81 5.88
N TYR A 214 -6.63 16.03 6.19
CA TYR A 214 -5.51 15.52 5.40
C TYR A 214 -5.49 13.99 5.34
N ASN A 215 -5.68 13.31 6.48
CA ASN A 215 -5.70 11.85 6.54
C ASN A 215 -6.94 11.27 5.84
N ILE A 216 -8.08 11.95 5.93
CA ILE A 216 -9.30 11.57 5.20
C ILE A 216 -9.08 11.71 3.70
N TYR A 217 -8.51 12.83 3.26
CA TYR A 217 -8.25 13.10 1.85
C TYR A 217 -7.33 12.06 1.21
N ARG A 218 -6.25 11.66 1.91
CA ARG A 218 -5.24 10.73 1.40
C ARG A 218 -5.54 9.27 1.70
N GLY A 219 -6.27 8.99 2.78
CA GLY A 219 -6.37 7.64 3.33
C GLY A 219 -7.51 6.79 2.81
N ILE A 220 -8.51 7.39 2.15
CA ILE A 220 -9.75 6.73 1.76
C ILE A 220 -9.77 6.36 0.28
N LEU A 221 -9.32 7.26 -0.59
CA LEU A 221 -9.36 7.11 -2.05
C LEU A 221 -7.98 7.32 -2.67
N VAL A 222 -7.77 6.68 -3.82
CA VAL A 222 -6.66 6.99 -4.73
C VAL A 222 -6.97 8.26 -5.50
N ARG A 223 -5.96 9.11 -5.71
CA ARG A 223 -6.06 10.35 -6.48
C ARG A 223 -4.94 10.45 -7.50
N ILE A 224 -5.30 10.87 -8.72
CA ILE A 224 -4.33 11.08 -9.79
C ILE A 224 -3.27 12.12 -9.38
N THR A 225 -3.68 13.18 -8.70
CA THR A 225 -2.81 14.28 -8.26
C THR A 225 -1.79 13.91 -7.19
N LEU A 226 -1.93 12.75 -6.56
CA LEU A 226 -1.00 12.24 -5.56
C LEU A 226 -0.04 11.20 -6.12
N GLN A 227 -0.21 10.78 -7.38
CA GLN A 227 0.64 9.75 -7.96
C GLN A 227 2.05 10.26 -8.19
N GLN A 228 3.02 9.47 -7.77
CA GLN A 228 4.45 9.76 -7.86
C GLN A 228 5.06 9.27 -9.17
N TYR A 229 4.32 8.45 -9.92
CA TYR A 229 4.68 7.95 -11.25
C TYR A 229 3.58 8.26 -12.24
N SER A 230 3.98 8.51 -13.49
CA SER A 230 3.07 8.58 -14.61
C SER A 230 2.63 7.17 -15.05
N PHE A 231 1.44 7.08 -15.59
CA PHE A 231 0.94 5.87 -16.22
C PHE A 231 1.55 5.79 -17.61
N GLU A 232 2.60 5.00 -17.78
CA GLU A 232 3.16 4.69 -19.10
C GLU A 232 2.63 3.32 -19.55
N ARG A 233 1.98 3.31 -20.71
CA ARG A 233 1.65 2.07 -21.41
C ARG A 233 2.92 1.59 -22.12
N LYS A 234 3.37 0.39 -21.78
CA LYS A 234 4.27 -0.37 -22.66
C LYS A 234 3.48 -1.22 -23.60
#